data_59964e0db6646f94af5bd67ef0a5dde9
#
_entry.id   59964e0db6646f94af5bd67ef0a5dde9
#
_cell.length_a   1.000
_cell.length_b   1.000
_cell.length_c   1.000
_cell.angle_alpha   90.00
_cell.angle_beta   90.00
_cell.angle_gamma   90.00
#
_symmetry.space_group_name_H-M   'P 1'
#
loop_
_entity.id
_entity.type
_entity.pdbx_description
1 polymer ?
#
loop_
_entity_poly.entity_id
_entity_poly.type
_entity_poly.pdbx_seq_one_letter_code
_entity_poly.pdbx_strand_id
1 'polypeptide(L)' 'MQIRDLECKTALDRATIRFYEKEGLIVPERKENGYRDYSEEILNDLFKIKLLRQLGMSLDTIKKIR' A
#
# COMPACT_ATOMS: atom_id res chain seq x y z
N MET A 1 -6.37 3.25 10.13
CA MET A 1 -7.22 3.94 9.13
C MET A 1 -7.80 2.91 8.15
N GLN A 2 -8.86 3.29 7.48
CA GLN A 2 -9.53 2.42 6.52
C GLN A 2 -8.95 2.61 5.12
N ILE A 3 -9.25 1.66 4.22
CA ILE A 3 -8.72 1.71 2.85
C ILE A 3 -9.10 3.00 2.12
N ARG A 4 -10.30 3.53 2.35
CA ARG A 4 -10.71 4.79 1.69
C ARG A 4 -9.87 5.98 2.16
N ASP A 5 -9.34 5.94 3.38
CA ASP A 5 -8.43 6.97 3.85
C ASP A 5 -7.12 6.93 3.05
N LEU A 6 -6.65 5.72 2.75
CA LEU A 6 -5.47 5.53 1.91
C LEU A 6 -5.72 6.02 0.49
N GLU A 7 -6.91 5.73 -0.07
CA GLU A 7 -7.29 6.21 -1.39
C GLU A 7 -7.26 7.73 -1.47
N CYS A 8 -7.83 8.39 -0.47
CA CYS A 8 -7.87 9.85 -0.42
C CYS A 8 -6.48 10.46 -0.28
N LYS A 9 -5.64 9.88 0.56
CA LYS A 9 -4.32 10.45 0.87
C LYS A 9 -3.29 10.18 -0.20
N THR A 10 -3.36 9.02 -0.85
CA THR A 10 -2.36 8.61 -1.86
C THR A 10 -2.81 8.87 -3.29
N ALA A 11 -4.09 9.11 -3.50
CA ALA A 11 -4.70 9.20 -4.83
C ALA A 11 -4.60 7.88 -5.63
N LEU A 12 -4.34 6.78 -4.95
CA LEU A 12 -4.38 5.45 -5.55
C LEU A 12 -5.79 4.88 -5.38
N ASP A 13 -6.25 4.11 -6.37
CA ASP A 13 -7.55 3.48 -6.23
C ASP A 13 -7.46 2.21 -5.37
N ARG A 14 -8.64 1.74 -4.94
CA ARG A 14 -8.72 0.58 -4.06
C ARG A 14 -8.11 -0.67 -4.68
N ALA A 15 -8.33 -0.88 -5.96
CA ALA A 15 -7.81 -2.05 -6.66
C ALA A 15 -6.28 -2.07 -6.65
N THR A 16 -5.66 -0.92 -6.83
CA THR A 16 -4.20 -0.79 -6.80
C THR A 16 -3.65 -1.07 -5.40
N ILE A 17 -4.30 -0.53 -4.37
CA ILE A 17 -3.88 -0.77 -2.99
C ILE A 17 -3.98 -2.26 -2.66
N ARG A 18 -5.07 -2.90 -3.03
CA ARG A 18 -5.26 -4.33 -2.81
C ARG A 18 -4.29 -5.19 -3.60
N PHE A 19 -3.93 -4.75 -4.80
CA PHE A 19 -2.91 -5.41 -5.59
C PHE A 19 -1.56 -5.40 -4.86
N TYR A 20 -1.18 -4.26 -4.30
CA TYR A 20 0.07 -4.17 -3.53
C TYR A 20 0.03 -5.05 -2.28
N GLU A 21 -1.12 -5.14 -1.62
CA GLU A 21 -1.31 -6.04 -0.49
C GLU A 21 -1.13 -7.50 -0.91
N LYS A 22 -1.73 -7.88 -2.03
CA LYS A 22 -1.63 -9.22 -2.57
C LYS A 22 -0.18 -9.58 -2.91
N GLU A 23 0.57 -8.61 -3.41
CA GLU A 23 1.97 -8.81 -3.76
C GLU A 23 2.91 -8.77 -2.54
N GLY A 24 2.38 -8.54 -1.36
CA GLY A 24 3.16 -8.53 -0.13
C GLY A 24 3.94 -7.26 0.12
N LEU A 25 3.66 -6.20 -0.66
CA LEU A 25 4.32 -4.91 -0.48
C LEU A 25 3.81 -4.17 0.75
N ILE A 26 2.57 -4.38 1.11
CA ILE A 26 1.97 -3.86 2.34
C ILE A 26 1.27 -5.00 3.06
N VAL A 27 1.32 -4.99 4.39
CA VAL A 27 0.70 -6.04 5.21
C VAL A 27 -0.15 -5.36 6.27
N PRO A 28 -1.45 -5.18 6.02
CA PRO A 28 -2.33 -4.57 7.00
C PRO A 28 -2.59 -5.51 8.17
N GLU A 29 -2.79 -4.94 9.35
CA GLU A 29 -3.23 -5.69 10.49
C GLU A 29 -4.73 -5.93 10.39
N ARG A 30 -5.19 -7.06 10.94
CA ARG A 30 -6.62 -7.36 11.01
C ARG A 30 -7.08 -7.19 12.45
N LYS A 31 -8.18 -6.46 12.61
CA LYS A 31 -8.85 -6.32 13.90
C LYS A 31 -9.59 -7.61 14.24
N GLU A 32 -10.00 -7.76 15.49
CA GLU A 32 -10.73 -8.93 15.98
C GLU A 32 -11.99 -9.22 15.16
N ASN A 33 -12.63 -8.19 14.64
CA ASN A 33 -13.84 -8.30 13.82
C ASN A 33 -13.55 -8.64 12.35
N GLY A 34 -12.28 -8.86 11.98
CA GLY A 34 -11.89 -9.22 10.63
C GLY A 34 -11.67 -8.05 9.69
N TYR A 35 -11.90 -6.81 10.12
CA TYR A 35 -11.64 -5.64 9.28
C TYR A 35 -10.15 -5.35 9.20
N ARG A 36 -9.69 -4.89 8.03
CA ARG A 36 -8.32 -4.47 7.82
C ARG A 36 -8.08 -3.13 8.52
N ASP A 37 -6.96 -3.04 9.19
CA ASP A 37 -6.50 -1.80 9.80
C ASP A 37 -5.17 -1.39 9.18
N TYR A 38 -5.17 -0.26 8.49
CA TYR A 38 -3.99 0.26 7.82
C TYR A 38 -3.31 1.30 8.71
N SER A 39 -2.03 1.11 8.98
CA SER A 39 -1.25 2.02 9.83
C SER A 39 -0.69 3.18 9.01
N GLU A 40 -0.18 4.20 9.70
CA GLU A 40 0.54 5.29 9.02
C GLU A 40 1.80 4.78 8.32
N GLU A 41 2.42 3.75 8.84
CA GLU A 41 3.57 3.10 8.20
C GLU A 41 3.19 2.57 6.82
N ILE A 42 2.02 1.96 6.70
CA ILE A 42 1.52 1.49 5.40
C ILE A 42 1.27 2.67 4.47
N LEU A 43 0.73 3.77 4.99
CA LEU A 43 0.55 4.98 4.20
C LEU A 43 1.87 5.48 3.64
N ASN A 44 2.91 5.52 4.46
CA ASN A 44 4.26 5.91 4.03
C ASN A 44 4.82 4.95 2.99
N ASP A 45 4.59 3.65 3.16
CA ASP A 45 5.00 2.63 2.20
C ASP A 45 4.33 2.86 0.84
N LEU A 46 3.03 3.18 0.85
CA LEU A 46 2.30 3.46 -0.39
C LEU A 46 2.84 4.69 -1.10
N PHE A 47 3.15 5.77 -0.37
CA PHE A 47 3.78 6.95 -0.96
C PHE A 47 5.11 6.61 -1.60
N LYS A 48 5.92 5.81 -0.92
CA LYS A 48 7.22 5.38 -1.44
C LYS A 48 7.05 4.55 -2.71
N ILE A 49 6.14 3.58 -2.69
CA ILE A 49 5.88 2.74 -3.87
C ILE A 49 5.40 3.60 -5.04
N LYS A 50 4.48 4.51 -4.78
CA LYS A 50 3.96 5.41 -5.81
C LYS A 50 5.09 6.23 -6.44
N LEU A 51 5.96 6.81 -5.61
CA LEU A 51 7.08 7.61 -6.10
C LEU A 51 8.04 6.76 -6.95
N LEU A 52 8.41 5.58 -6.47
CA LEU A 52 9.33 4.70 -7.19
C LEU A 52 8.75 4.24 -8.51
N ARG A 53 7.44 3.96 -8.55
CA ARG A 53 6.76 3.63 -9.81
C ARG A 53 6.78 4.77 -10.80
N GLN A 54 6.59 6.01 -10.31
CA GLN A 54 6.66 7.20 -11.17
C GLN A 54 8.05 7.41 -11.75
N LEU A 55 9.08 6.95 -11.04
CA LEU A 55 10.46 7.00 -11.53
C LEU A 55 10.80 5.86 -12.48
N GLY A 56 9.85 5.00 -12.78
CA GLY A 56 10.03 3.93 -13.76
C GLY A 56 10.49 2.60 -13.17
N MET A 57 10.54 2.46 -11.86
CA MET A 57 10.91 1.19 -11.25
C MET A 57 9.83 0.14 -11.41
N SER A 58 10.24 -1.10 -11.69
CA SER A 58 9.33 -2.23 -11.70
C SER A 58 8.98 -2.65 -10.28
N LEU A 59 7.84 -3.35 -10.12
CA LEU A 59 7.44 -3.88 -8.82
C LEU A 59 8.46 -4.88 -8.28
N ASP A 60 9.05 -5.69 -9.14
CA ASP A 60 10.07 -6.64 -8.73
C ASP A 60 11.28 -5.95 -8.11
N THR A 61 11.72 -4.84 -8.71
CA THR A 61 12.81 -4.05 -8.17
C THR A 61 12.43 -3.42 -6.83
N ILE A 62 11.21 -2.90 -6.72
CA ILE A 62 10.72 -2.30 -5.48
C ILE A 62 10.68 -3.33 -4.36
N LYS A 63 10.24 -4.55 -4.66
CA LYS A 63 10.22 -5.64 -3.68
C LYS A 63 11.61 -5.97 -3.15
N LYS A 64 12.63 -5.87 -4.00
CA LYS A 64 14.01 -6.19 -3.60
C LYS A 64 14.63 -5.16 -2.68
N ILE A 65 14.23 -3.90 -2.78
CA ILE A 65 14.81 -2.83 -1.95
C ILE A 65 14.01 -2.53 -0.69
N ARG A 66 12.90 -3.21 -0.48
CA ARG A 66 12.08 -3.06 0.71
C ARG A 66 12.65 -3.82 1.88
#